data_3658ba1ef7adbae183459635afcaf5eb
#
_entry.id   3658ba1ef7adbae183459635afcaf5eb
#
_cell.length_a   1.000
_cell.length_b   1.000
_cell.length_c   1.000
_cell.angle_alpha   90.00
_cell.angle_beta   90.00
_cell.angle_gamma   90.00
#
_symmetry.space_group_name_H-M   'P 1'
#
loop_
_entity.id
_entity.type
_entity.pdbx_description
1 polymer ?
#
loop_
_entity_poly.entity_id
_entity_poly.type
_entity_poly.pdbx_seq_one_letter_code
_entity_poly.pdbx_strand_id
1 'polypeptide(L)'
;MICIEMHPGFVVYNPETLLRLRAAVGKEIGANLDPSHLFWQGIDPIAAIRELKGVIYHVHAKDTKIDTYNTAINGVLDNKHYGDELHRSWIFRTVGYGHGFPFWKDFISTLRMVGYDHVLSIEHEDSLMSMSEGLNKAVKFLKEIILIEEKGKMWWA
;
A
#
# COMPACT_ATOMS: atom_id res chain seq x y z
N MET A 1 -7.36 -15.98 -11.74
CA MET A 1 -6.20 -15.36 -11.08
C MET A 1 -6.53 -15.19 -9.61
N ILE A 2 -5.57 -15.39 -8.72
CA ILE A 2 -5.72 -15.26 -7.27
C ILE A 2 -4.78 -14.14 -6.84
N CYS A 3 -5.32 -13.14 -6.15
CA CYS A 3 -4.54 -12.03 -5.61
C CYS A 3 -4.26 -12.29 -4.14
N ILE A 4 -3.00 -12.42 -3.77
CA ILE A 4 -2.56 -12.61 -2.39
C ILE A 4 -2.16 -11.27 -1.81
N GLU A 5 -2.75 -10.90 -0.69
CA GLU A 5 -2.30 -9.78 0.10
C GLU A 5 -1.11 -10.18 0.95
N MET A 6 -0.03 -9.42 0.83
CA MET A 6 1.16 -9.62 1.65
C MET A 6 0.91 -9.02 3.02
N HIS A 7 0.66 -9.87 4.00
CA HIS A 7 0.28 -9.44 5.34
C HIS A 7 1.20 -10.07 6.40
N PRO A 8 1.83 -9.29 7.28
CA PRO A 8 2.62 -9.82 8.38
C PRO A 8 1.82 -10.75 9.28
N GLY A 9 2.46 -11.83 9.71
CA GLY A 9 1.80 -12.92 10.45
C GLY A 9 1.27 -14.04 9.57
N PHE A 10 1.25 -13.87 8.24
CA PHE A 10 0.95 -14.93 7.28
C PHE A 10 2.21 -15.48 6.60
N VAL A 11 2.05 -16.57 5.86
CA VAL A 11 3.16 -17.19 5.12
C VAL A 11 3.68 -16.29 4.01
N VAL A 12 2.80 -15.49 3.40
CA VAL A 12 3.14 -14.48 2.40
C VAL A 12 3.00 -13.10 3.02
N TYR A 13 4.12 -12.42 3.27
CA TYR A 13 4.13 -11.15 3.98
C TYR A 13 5.00 -10.06 3.33
N ASN A 14 5.76 -10.42 2.29
CA ASN A 14 6.62 -9.50 1.56
C ASN A 14 6.78 -9.94 0.09
N PRO A 15 7.40 -9.13 -0.78
CA PRO A 15 7.60 -9.48 -2.19
C PRO A 15 8.31 -10.81 -2.41
N GLU A 16 9.34 -11.13 -1.63
CA GLU A 16 10.09 -12.39 -1.75
C GLU A 16 9.18 -13.60 -1.53
N THR A 17 8.40 -13.60 -0.44
CA THR A 17 7.52 -14.74 -0.11
C THR A 17 6.39 -14.90 -1.11
N LEU A 18 5.88 -13.80 -1.68
CA LEU A 18 4.91 -13.84 -2.76
C LEU A 18 5.51 -14.46 -4.03
N LEU A 19 6.69 -14.03 -4.44
CA LEU A 19 7.37 -14.55 -5.63
C LEU A 19 7.73 -16.03 -5.46
N ARG A 20 8.13 -16.45 -4.26
CA ARG A 20 8.36 -17.88 -3.93
C ARG A 20 7.08 -18.69 -4.07
N LEU A 21 5.96 -18.21 -3.54
CA LEU A 21 4.66 -18.90 -3.71
C LEU A 21 4.29 -18.98 -5.19
N ARG A 22 4.41 -17.88 -5.93
CA ARG A 22 4.15 -17.86 -7.37
C ARG A 22 5.02 -18.83 -8.15
N ALA A 23 6.31 -18.91 -7.83
CA ALA A 23 7.22 -19.86 -8.46
C ALA A 23 6.83 -21.33 -8.20
N ALA A 24 6.28 -21.64 -7.03
CA ALA A 24 5.87 -22.99 -6.65
C ALA A 24 4.50 -23.38 -7.22
N VAL A 25 3.57 -22.43 -7.34
CA VAL A 25 2.17 -22.72 -7.72
C VAL A 25 1.89 -22.41 -9.19
N GLY A 26 2.34 -21.24 -9.66
CA GLY A 26 2.13 -20.80 -11.05
C GLY A 26 1.75 -19.34 -11.18
N LYS A 27 1.63 -18.90 -12.44
CA LYS A 27 1.36 -17.52 -12.81
C LYS A 27 -0.04 -17.00 -12.42
N GLU A 28 -0.90 -17.88 -11.99
CA GLU A 28 -2.24 -17.57 -11.49
C GLU A 28 -2.20 -16.80 -10.16
N ILE A 29 -1.09 -16.94 -9.43
CA ILE A 29 -0.83 -16.20 -8.19
C ILE A 29 -0.23 -14.84 -8.52
N GLY A 30 -0.80 -13.79 -7.95
CA GLY A 30 -0.31 -12.41 -8.04
C GLY A 30 -0.55 -11.63 -6.76
N ALA A 31 -0.08 -10.40 -6.73
CA ALA A 31 -0.23 -9.52 -5.59
C ALA A 31 -1.59 -8.80 -5.59
N ASN A 32 -2.25 -8.80 -4.44
CA ASN A 32 -3.01 -7.66 -3.98
C ASN A 32 -2.03 -6.78 -3.18
N LEU A 33 -1.57 -5.71 -3.80
CA LEU A 33 -0.56 -4.85 -3.18
C LEU A 33 -1.24 -3.85 -2.25
N ASP A 34 -1.05 -4.03 -0.95
CA ASP A 34 -1.45 -3.08 0.08
C ASP A 34 -0.19 -2.43 0.68
N PRO A 35 0.05 -1.13 0.43
CA PRO A 35 1.23 -0.45 0.98
C PRO A 35 1.17 -0.32 2.51
N SER A 36 -0.02 -0.34 3.11
CA SER A 36 -0.18 -0.15 4.55
C SER A 36 0.55 -1.20 5.37
N HIS A 37 0.57 -2.45 4.88
CA HIS A 37 1.27 -3.56 5.52
C HIS A 37 2.78 -3.54 5.28
N LEU A 38 3.25 -2.83 4.26
CA LEU A 38 4.67 -2.71 3.95
C LEU A 38 5.35 -1.63 4.80
N PHE A 39 4.68 -0.49 5.00
CA PHE A 39 5.24 0.65 5.73
C PHE A 39 5.78 0.28 7.10
N TRP A 40 4.97 -0.35 7.93
CA TRP A 40 5.40 -0.66 9.29
C TRP A 40 6.38 -1.84 9.39
N GLN A 41 6.55 -2.61 8.31
CA GLN A 41 7.64 -3.59 8.18
C GLN A 41 8.98 -2.94 7.77
N GLY A 42 9.00 -1.64 7.44
CA GLY A 42 10.17 -0.97 6.90
C GLY A 42 10.44 -1.30 5.42
N ILE A 43 9.45 -1.84 4.72
CA ILE A 43 9.54 -2.10 3.28
C ILE A 43 9.08 -0.85 2.53
N ASP A 44 9.90 -0.39 1.57
CA ASP A 44 9.52 0.69 0.67
C ASP A 44 8.50 0.19 -0.37
N PRO A 45 7.25 0.69 -0.37
CA PRO A 45 6.24 0.25 -1.33
C PRO A 45 6.60 0.56 -2.78
N ILE A 46 7.39 1.60 -3.03
CA ILE A 46 7.86 1.97 -4.38
C ILE A 46 8.82 0.89 -4.91
N ALA A 47 9.76 0.45 -4.07
CA ALA A 47 10.65 -0.64 -4.41
C ALA A 47 9.87 -1.96 -4.61
N ALA A 48 8.89 -2.24 -3.76
CA ALA A 48 8.02 -3.41 -3.88
C ALA A 48 7.24 -3.44 -5.20
N ILE A 49 6.68 -2.30 -5.66
CA ILE A 49 6.01 -2.19 -6.96
C ILE A 49 6.96 -2.58 -8.09
N ARG A 50 8.19 -2.09 -8.05
CA ARG A 50 9.18 -2.36 -9.10
C ARG A 50 9.58 -3.83 -9.13
N GLU A 51 9.80 -4.44 -7.97
CA GLU A 51 10.13 -5.86 -7.83
C GLU A 51 8.97 -6.76 -8.32
N LEU A 52 7.74 -6.35 -8.06
CA LEU A 52 6.52 -7.09 -8.43
C LEU A 52 5.99 -6.72 -9.84
N LYS A 53 6.82 -6.13 -10.71
CA LYS A 53 6.41 -5.79 -12.10
C LYS A 53 5.82 -7.02 -12.80
N GLY A 54 4.60 -6.85 -13.33
CA GLY A 54 3.86 -7.90 -14.03
C GLY A 54 3.23 -8.98 -13.12
N VAL A 55 3.33 -8.78 -11.79
CA VAL A 55 2.77 -9.69 -10.78
C VAL A 55 1.67 -9.01 -9.96
N ILE A 56 1.54 -7.70 -10.03
CA ILE A 56 0.51 -6.94 -9.32
C ILE A 56 -0.80 -7.08 -10.11
N TYR A 57 -1.81 -7.71 -9.49
CA TYR A 57 -3.13 -7.93 -10.10
C TYR A 57 -4.22 -7.08 -9.45
N HIS A 58 -3.99 -6.60 -8.24
CA HIS A 58 -4.87 -5.70 -7.51
C HIS A 58 -4.06 -4.79 -6.59
N VAL A 59 -4.62 -3.63 -6.24
CA VAL A 59 -3.99 -2.67 -5.33
C VAL A 59 -5.01 -2.13 -4.34
N HIS A 60 -4.70 -2.21 -3.06
CA HIS A 60 -5.41 -1.48 -2.02
C HIS A 60 -4.80 -0.08 -1.86
N ALA A 61 -5.67 0.90 -1.74
CA ALA A 61 -5.32 2.26 -1.35
C ALA A 61 -5.65 2.43 0.14
N LYS A 62 -4.67 2.11 0.97
CA LYS A 62 -4.72 2.20 2.43
C LYS A 62 -3.40 2.73 2.95
N ASP A 63 -3.45 3.57 3.95
CA ASP A 63 -2.26 4.23 4.49
C ASP A 63 -1.94 3.75 5.90
N THR A 64 -0.74 4.02 6.36
CA THR A 64 -0.28 3.75 7.73
C THR A 64 0.52 4.93 8.23
N LYS A 65 0.25 5.35 9.46
CA LYS A 65 1.08 6.31 10.17
C LYS A 65 1.97 5.60 11.16
N ILE A 66 3.27 5.73 10.97
CA ILE A 66 4.28 5.29 11.96
C ILE A 66 4.40 6.37 13.03
N ASP A 67 4.25 5.98 14.29
CA ASP A 67 4.59 6.82 15.43
C ASP A 67 6.08 6.66 15.74
N THR A 68 6.86 7.67 15.39
CA THR A 68 8.33 7.61 15.50
C THR A 68 8.81 7.55 16.96
N TYR A 69 8.06 8.12 17.90
CA TYR A 69 8.39 8.05 19.33
C TYR A 69 8.17 6.63 19.87
N ASN A 70 6.97 6.08 19.68
CA ASN A 70 6.65 4.74 20.16
C ASN A 70 7.51 3.66 19.47
N THR A 71 7.75 3.81 18.18
CA THR A 71 8.61 2.89 17.41
C THR A 71 10.06 2.92 17.89
N ALA A 72 10.60 4.11 18.23
CA ALA A 72 11.97 4.23 18.73
C ALA A 72 12.17 3.51 20.08
N ILE A 73 11.12 3.39 20.88
CA ILE A 73 11.18 2.72 22.19
C ILE A 73 10.84 1.24 22.08
N ASN A 74 9.80 0.88 21.32
CA ASN A 74 9.17 -0.44 21.36
C ASN A 74 9.35 -1.24 20.05
N GLY A 75 9.91 -0.64 18.99
CA GLY A 75 9.95 -1.26 17.68
C GLY A 75 8.57 -1.28 17.01
N VAL A 76 8.44 -2.06 15.92
CA VAL A 76 7.23 -2.10 15.08
C VAL A 76 6.35 -3.34 15.32
N LEU A 77 6.86 -4.37 16.01
CA LEU A 77 6.10 -5.57 16.35
C LEU A 77 5.17 -5.28 17.52
N ASP A 78 4.10 -4.56 17.24
CA ASP A 78 3.17 -4.05 18.25
C ASP A 78 1.92 -4.92 18.32
N ASN A 79 1.67 -5.51 19.49
CA ASN A 79 0.51 -6.36 19.75
C ASN A 79 -0.55 -5.69 20.65
N LYS A 80 -0.42 -4.38 20.91
CA LYS A 80 -1.43 -3.63 21.65
C LYS A 80 -2.76 -3.61 20.88
N HIS A 81 -3.84 -3.48 21.63
CA HIS A 81 -5.17 -3.34 21.03
C HIS A 81 -5.22 -2.15 20.06
N TYR A 82 -5.94 -2.29 18.93
CA TYR A 82 -6.02 -1.23 17.91
C TYR A 82 -6.65 0.08 18.40
N GLY A 83 -7.45 0.04 19.45
CA GLY A 83 -8.02 1.23 20.10
C GLY A 83 -7.07 1.96 21.06
N ASP A 84 -5.83 1.51 21.21
CA ASP A 84 -4.80 2.22 21.97
C ASP A 84 -3.90 3.06 21.06
N GLU A 85 -4.53 3.91 20.26
CA GLU A 85 -3.88 4.65 19.16
C GLU A 85 -2.67 5.46 19.63
N LEU A 86 -2.75 6.04 20.83
CA LEU A 86 -1.70 6.91 21.38
C LEU A 86 -0.39 6.16 21.70
N HIS A 87 -0.49 4.90 22.10
CA HIS A 87 0.69 4.12 22.52
C HIS A 87 1.16 3.10 21.48
N ARG A 88 0.41 2.94 20.40
CA ARG A 88 0.81 2.03 19.31
C ARG A 88 1.99 2.60 18.53
N SER A 89 2.84 1.71 18.03
CA SER A 89 3.97 2.06 17.18
C SER A 89 3.52 2.49 15.77
N TRP A 90 2.34 2.10 15.37
CA TRP A 90 1.72 2.48 14.10
C TRP A 90 0.20 2.27 14.15
N ILE A 91 -0.51 3.02 13.33
CA ILE A 91 -1.96 2.89 13.14
C ILE A 91 -2.30 2.99 11.65
N PHE A 92 -3.33 2.27 11.22
CA PHE A 92 -3.86 2.45 9.88
C PHE A 92 -4.55 3.81 9.75
N ARG A 93 -4.42 4.41 8.58
CA ARG A 93 -4.97 5.72 8.29
C ARG A 93 -5.64 5.76 6.92
N THR A 94 -6.59 6.66 6.81
CA THR A 94 -7.13 7.09 5.52
C THR A 94 -5.99 7.56 4.61
N VAL A 95 -6.06 7.24 3.32
CA VAL A 95 -5.10 7.66 2.29
C VAL A 95 -4.81 9.15 2.39
N GLY A 96 -3.54 9.51 2.48
CA GLY A 96 -3.07 10.89 2.64
C GLY A 96 -2.90 11.35 4.09
N TYR A 97 -3.28 10.53 5.09
CA TYR A 97 -3.13 10.86 6.50
C TYR A 97 -1.96 10.17 7.21
N GLY A 98 -1.40 9.15 6.59
CA GLY A 98 -0.10 8.57 6.97
C GLY A 98 1.03 9.20 6.15
N HIS A 99 0.86 9.18 4.84
CA HIS A 99 1.80 9.71 3.85
C HIS A 99 1.07 10.73 2.95
N GLY A 100 1.75 11.85 2.64
CA GLY A 100 1.17 12.93 1.84
C GLY A 100 1.30 12.74 0.33
N PHE A 101 0.94 13.79 -0.41
CA PHE A 101 0.98 13.82 -1.88
C PHE A 101 2.30 13.37 -2.52
N PRO A 102 3.50 13.71 -1.99
CA PRO A 102 4.74 13.28 -2.63
C PRO A 102 4.83 11.77 -2.75
N PHE A 103 4.57 11.04 -1.65
CA PHE A 103 4.59 9.58 -1.66
C PHE A 103 3.52 9.00 -2.60
N TRP A 104 2.27 9.43 -2.46
CA TRP A 104 1.17 8.86 -3.24
C TRP A 104 1.26 9.16 -4.73
N LYS A 105 1.81 10.32 -5.11
CA LYS A 105 2.10 10.63 -6.53
C LYS A 105 3.18 9.71 -7.09
N ASP A 106 4.23 9.41 -6.32
CA ASP A 106 5.27 8.48 -6.73
C ASP A 106 4.72 7.05 -6.80
N PHE A 107 3.90 6.64 -5.85
CA PHE A 107 3.21 5.35 -5.83
C PHE A 107 2.38 5.14 -7.13
N ILE A 108 1.50 6.09 -7.47
CA ILE A 108 0.68 6.05 -8.69
C ILE A 108 1.56 6.04 -9.94
N SER A 109 2.57 6.90 -9.99
CA SER A 109 3.49 6.99 -11.14
C SER A 109 4.27 5.69 -11.34
N THR A 110 4.70 5.06 -10.25
CA THR A 110 5.44 3.80 -10.31
C THR A 110 4.56 2.63 -10.74
N LEU A 111 3.31 2.56 -10.25
CA LEU A 111 2.32 1.59 -10.74
C LEU A 111 2.15 1.71 -12.25
N ARG A 112 2.01 2.94 -12.74
CA ARG A 112 1.90 3.20 -14.18
C ARG A 112 3.18 2.84 -14.95
N MET A 113 4.37 3.11 -14.38
CA MET A 113 5.64 2.74 -15.00
C MET A 113 5.78 1.23 -15.19
N VAL A 114 5.35 0.43 -14.22
CA VAL A 114 5.41 -1.04 -14.32
C VAL A 114 4.28 -1.64 -15.16
N GLY A 115 3.33 -0.81 -15.64
CA GLY A 115 2.24 -1.23 -16.52
C GLY A 115 0.99 -1.69 -15.80
N TYR A 116 0.83 -1.36 -14.53
CA TYR A 116 -0.43 -1.60 -13.83
C TYR A 116 -1.50 -0.59 -14.30
N ASP A 117 -2.62 -1.11 -14.80
CA ASP A 117 -3.74 -0.33 -15.34
C ASP A 117 -5.09 -0.90 -14.89
N HIS A 118 -5.18 -1.25 -13.62
CA HIS A 118 -6.41 -1.73 -12.98
C HIS A 118 -6.85 -0.76 -11.88
N VAL A 119 -7.75 -1.22 -11.03
CA VAL A 119 -8.38 -0.39 -9.98
C VAL A 119 -7.47 -0.18 -8.77
N LEU A 120 -7.69 0.95 -8.09
CA LEU A 120 -7.24 1.20 -6.73
C LEU A 120 -8.46 1.07 -5.81
N SER A 121 -8.52 0.01 -5.02
CA SER A 121 -9.61 -0.20 -4.07
C SER A 121 -9.29 0.47 -2.74
N ILE A 122 -10.12 1.43 -2.35
CA ILE A 122 -9.97 2.08 -1.05
C ILE A 122 -10.36 1.08 0.03
N GLU A 123 -9.45 0.84 0.97
CA GLU A 123 -9.73 0.11 2.20
C GLU A 123 -9.65 1.07 3.38
N HIS A 124 -10.72 1.10 4.21
CA HIS A 124 -10.83 2.03 5.32
C HIS A 124 -10.74 1.31 6.67
N GLU A 125 -9.64 1.51 7.38
CA GLU A 125 -9.41 1.03 8.74
C GLU A 125 -8.83 2.15 9.63
N ASP A 126 -9.31 3.38 9.45
CA ASP A 126 -8.88 4.54 10.21
C ASP A 126 -9.80 4.74 11.42
N SER A 127 -9.29 4.44 12.62
CA SER A 127 -10.05 4.61 13.89
C SER A 127 -10.34 6.07 14.24
N LEU A 128 -9.62 7.03 13.64
CA LEU A 128 -9.78 8.46 13.92
C LEU A 128 -10.79 9.15 13.01
N MET A 129 -11.42 8.40 12.09
CA MET A 129 -12.44 8.91 11.18
C MET A 129 -13.62 7.96 11.08
N SER A 130 -14.82 8.49 10.86
CA SER A 130 -15.94 7.65 10.45
C SER A 130 -15.68 7.07 9.05
N MET A 131 -16.30 5.94 8.75
CA MET A 131 -16.20 5.30 7.43
C MET A 131 -16.58 6.28 6.31
N SER A 132 -17.67 7.03 6.49
CA SER A 132 -18.15 8.01 5.49
C SER A 132 -17.14 9.15 5.28
N GLU A 133 -16.60 9.70 6.36
CA GLU A 133 -15.63 10.78 6.27
C GLU A 133 -14.32 10.30 5.62
N GLY A 134 -13.80 9.17 6.08
CA GLY A 134 -12.55 8.59 5.55
C GLY A 134 -12.68 8.25 4.07
N LEU A 135 -13.78 7.59 3.66
CA LEU A 135 -14.01 7.26 2.25
C LEU A 135 -14.07 8.53 1.38
N ASN A 136 -14.84 9.55 1.80
CA ASN A 136 -14.96 10.80 1.03
C ASN A 136 -13.59 11.51 0.88
N LYS A 137 -12.80 11.53 1.95
CA LYS A 137 -11.46 12.14 1.94
C LYS A 137 -10.49 11.36 1.06
N ALA A 138 -10.48 10.03 1.14
CA ALA A 138 -9.65 9.17 0.31
C ALA A 138 -9.98 9.32 -1.19
N VAL A 139 -11.26 9.32 -1.54
CA VAL A 139 -11.73 9.54 -2.92
C VAL A 139 -11.26 10.90 -3.44
N LYS A 140 -11.45 11.96 -2.64
CA LYS A 140 -11.02 13.31 -3.05
C LYS A 140 -9.51 13.36 -3.26
N PHE A 141 -8.72 12.84 -2.32
CA PHE A 141 -7.27 12.81 -2.40
C PHE A 141 -6.78 12.04 -3.62
N LEU A 142 -7.30 10.83 -3.85
CA LEU A 142 -6.89 9.98 -4.98
C LEU A 142 -7.25 10.61 -6.33
N LYS A 143 -8.43 11.24 -6.45
CA LYS A 143 -8.84 11.93 -7.68
C LYS A 143 -7.89 13.06 -8.11
N GLU A 144 -7.18 13.67 -7.18
CA GLU A 144 -6.19 14.72 -7.47
C GLU A 144 -4.88 14.18 -8.05
N ILE A 145 -4.59 12.89 -7.86
CA ILE A 145 -3.27 12.31 -8.22
C ILE A 145 -3.34 11.17 -9.22
N ILE A 146 -4.51 10.57 -9.43
CA ILE A 146 -4.67 9.50 -10.43
C ILE A 146 -4.39 10.05 -11.83
N LEU A 147 -3.56 9.32 -12.58
CA LEU A 147 -3.24 9.62 -13.97
C LEU A 147 -4.32 9.00 -14.86
N ILE A 148 -5.11 9.82 -15.52
CA ILE A 148 -6.29 9.39 -16.30
C ILE A 148 -5.96 9.20 -17.78
N GLU A 149 -5.16 10.11 -18.34
CA GLU A 149 -4.83 10.10 -19.77
C GLU A 149 -3.77 9.04 -20.12
N GLU A 150 -3.73 8.62 -21.36
CA GLU A 150 -2.67 7.74 -21.88
C GLU A 150 -1.29 8.37 -21.69
N LYS A 151 -0.26 7.51 -21.70
CA LYS A 151 1.14 7.99 -21.65
C LYS A 151 1.44 8.87 -22.84
N GLY A 152 1.98 10.06 -22.59
CA GLY A 152 2.47 10.94 -23.63
C GLY A 152 3.62 10.32 -24.43
N LYS A 153 3.74 10.69 -25.70
CA LYS A 153 4.90 10.33 -26.53
C LYS A 153 6.09 11.18 -26.14
N MET A 154 7.23 10.55 -25.98
CA MET A 154 8.51 11.24 -25.73
C MET A 154 9.04 11.82 -27.04
N TRP A 155 8.51 12.99 -27.45
CA TRP A 155 8.92 13.64 -28.70
C TRP A 155 10.33 14.25 -28.65
N TRP A 156 10.94 14.26 -27.46
CA TRP A 156 12.29 14.77 -27.19
C TRP A 156 13.37 13.66 -27.09
N ALA A 157 13.01 12.39 -27.23
CA ALA A 157 13.90 11.22 -27.10
C ALA A 157 13.94 10.37 -28.37
#